data_d81998d878319f8958091e5a73bda651
#
_entry.id   d81998d878319f8958091e5a73bda651
#
_cell.length_a   1.000
_cell.length_b   1.000
_cell.length_c   1.000
_cell.angle_alpha   90.00
_cell.angle_beta   90.00
_cell.angle_gamma   90.00
#
_symmetry.space_group_name_H-M   'P 1'
#
loop_
_entity.id
_entity.type
_entity.pdbx_description
1 polymer ?
#
loop_
_entity_poly.entity_id
_entity_poly.type
_entity_poly.pdbx_seq_one_letter_code
_entity_poly.pdbx_strand_id
1 'polypeptide(L)'
;MRTVLRHVRELHSLGPANNDHLSALRVAVSVAVPSLLLLVIGRPDLTIYAVCGALTGMYGRNERHQLRLRHQLQAALVLLSGVTVGVMLSISHLHGWWLVLVEAAFAGAGSVYSDRVRLKPNGPFFGILALGACASVPTAVPWYVALLIAAASAAFSLFIGFGGWIRGRTWNPGARRTTSRLQGQLRRKAAVHAARYIVAVGAAGAVGVLSGSGHPHWAMAAAAVPLAGADLPSSVHRGIHRIIGTLLGLVIVAVVLLPGPAALLPLFPGAEAAVLAVLVIVFQFTTELFMTRHYGLAMVSFTPVILLMTHLAAPSDPTVLIAERGVETLVGAVTGILVVVLIRSRPNPAAVPSASSAARQ
;
A
#
# COMPACT_ATOMS: atom_id res chain seq x y z
N MET A 1 -9.78 -20.67 26.01
CA MET A 1 -11.04 -20.41 25.28
C MET A 1 -11.45 -18.95 25.27
N ARG A 2 -11.52 -18.23 26.43
CA ARG A 2 -11.90 -16.79 26.48
C ARG A 2 -10.95 -15.86 25.68
N THR A 3 -9.65 -16.13 25.67
CA THR A 3 -8.64 -15.35 24.93
C THR A 3 -8.81 -15.50 23.42
N VAL A 4 -9.08 -16.72 22.92
CA VAL A 4 -9.33 -16.98 21.49
C VAL A 4 -10.61 -16.30 21.01
N LEU A 5 -11.69 -16.38 21.80
CA LEU A 5 -12.97 -15.71 21.49
C LEU A 5 -12.83 -14.20 21.46
N ARG A 6 -11.99 -13.62 22.33
CA ARG A 6 -11.68 -12.18 22.32
C ARG A 6 -10.96 -11.78 21.02
N HIS A 7 -9.94 -12.53 20.61
CA HIS A 7 -9.20 -12.26 19.37
C HIS A 7 -10.10 -12.42 18.13
N VAL A 8 -10.98 -13.43 18.09
CA VAL A 8 -11.96 -13.60 17.00
C VAL A 8 -12.92 -12.41 16.95
N ARG A 9 -13.39 -11.92 18.10
CA ARG A 9 -14.28 -10.76 18.16
C ARG A 9 -13.58 -9.47 17.70
N GLU A 10 -12.30 -9.29 18.06
CA GLU A 10 -11.47 -8.18 17.62
C GLU A 10 -11.23 -8.19 16.09
N LEU A 11 -11.13 -9.38 15.48
CA LEU A 11 -11.01 -9.54 14.02
C LEU A 11 -12.27 -9.07 13.25
N HIS A 12 -13.45 -9.11 13.87
CA HIS A 12 -14.73 -8.77 13.23
C HIS A 12 -15.27 -7.39 13.67
N SER A 13 -14.60 -6.70 14.58
CA SER A 13 -15.09 -5.41 15.06
C SER A 13 -14.79 -4.28 14.08
N LEU A 14 -15.82 -3.54 13.71
CA LEU A 14 -15.68 -2.29 12.97
C LEU A 14 -15.25 -1.17 13.93
N GLY A 15 -14.13 -0.52 13.62
CA GLY A 15 -13.70 0.67 14.34
C GLY A 15 -14.70 1.83 14.22
N PRO A 16 -14.63 2.82 15.14
CA PRO A 16 -15.55 3.98 15.13
C PRO A 16 -15.39 4.78 13.83
N ALA A 17 -16.51 5.33 13.35
CA ALA A 17 -16.51 6.22 12.20
C ALA A 17 -15.94 7.60 12.59
N ASN A 18 -15.01 8.13 11.77
CA ASN A 18 -14.36 9.42 12.00
C ASN A 18 -14.30 10.25 10.70
N ASN A 19 -15.46 10.61 10.16
CA ASN A 19 -15.56 11.32 8.88
C ASN A 19 -14.79 10.66 7.74
N ASP A 20 -14.75 9.33 7.74
CA ASP A 20 -13.96 8.51 6.80
C ASP A 20 -14.36 8.75 5.34
N HIS A 21 -15.64 9.08 5.08
CA HIS A 21 -16.16 9.42 3.75
C HIS A 21 -15.46 10.65 3.14
N LEU A 22 -15.10 11.66 3.93
CA LEU A 22 -14.37 12.83 3.42
C LEU A 22 -12.94 12.50 3.00
N SER A 23 -12.31 11.59 3.73
CA SER A 23 -10.99 11.06 3.38
C SER A 23 -11.07 10.20 2.13
N ALA A 24 -12.04 9.29 2.10
CA ALA A 24 -12.29 8.41 0.97
C ALA A 24 -12.58 9.20 -0.32
N LEU A 25 -13.42 10.24 -0.23
CA LEU A 25 -13.73 11.10 -1.36
C LEU A 25 -12.48 11.83 -1.90
N ARG A 26 -11.63 12.37 -1.01
CA ARG A 26 -10.38 13.02 -1.43
C ARG A 26 -9.47 12.07 -2.20
N VAL A 27 -9.28 10.86 -1.68
CA VAL A 27 -8.42 9.86 -2.34
C VAL A 27 -9.05 9.39 -3.65
N ALA A 28 -10.35 9.12 -3.66
CA ALA A 28 -11.07 8.72 -4.87
C ALA A 28 -10.96 9.79 -5.97
N VAL A 29 -11.15 11.07 -5.66
CA VAL A 29 -10.97 12.18 -6.61
C VAL A 29 -9.52 12.27 -7.07
N SER A 30 -8.55 12.07 -6.15
CA SER A 30 -7.13 12.08 -6.49
C SER A 30 -6.74 10.98 -7.48
N VAL A 31 -7.41 9.83 -7.44
CA VAL A 31 -7.23 8.72 -8.38
C VAL A 31 -8.07 8.95 -9.65
N ALA A 32 -9.32 9.36 -9.49
CA ALA A 32 -10.28 9.48 -10.59
C ALA A 32 -9.83 10.47 -11.66
N VAL A 33 -9.46 11.69 -11.27
CA VAL A 33 -9.18 12.76 -12.25
C VAL A 33 -7.99 12.41 -13.15
N PRO A 34 -6.81 12.01 -12.63
CA PRO A 34 -5.69 11.62 -13.50
C PRO A 34 -6.00 10.37 -14.34
N SER A 35 -6.69 9.38 -13.77
CA SER A 35 -7.01 8.13 -14.46
C SER A 35 -8.01 8.36 -15.62
N LEU A 36 -9.07 9.14 -15.38
CA LEU A 36 -10.05 9.48 -16.40
C LEU A 36 -9.43 10.36 -17.51
N LEU A 37 -8.53 11.27 -17.14
CA LEU A 37 -7.79 12.07 -18.12
C LEU A 37 -6.98 11.18 -19.06
N LEU A 38 -6.22 10.22 -18.51
CA LEU A 38 -5.45 9.25 -19.31
C LEU A 38 -6.35 8.40 -20.21
N LEU A 39 -7.52 8.00 -19.69
CA LEU A 39 -8.51 7.27 -20.49
C LEU A 39 -9.03 8.10 -21.66
N VAL A 40 -9.38 9.38 -21.44
CA VAL A 40 -9.87 10.29 -22.49
C VAL A 40 -8.83 10.54 -23.58
N ILE A 41 -7.55 10.60 -23.23
CA ILE A 41 -6.46 10.69 -24.22
C ILE A 41 -6.08 9.33 -24.85
N GLY A 42 -6.82 8.27 -24.58
CA GLY A 42 -6.59 6.95 -25.15
C GLY A 42 -5.34 6.23 -24.62
N ARG A 43 -4.88 6.56 -23.40
CA ARG A 43 -3.69 5.96 -22.76
C ARG A 43 -4.02 5.32 -21.41
N PRO A 44 -4.95 4.33 -21.38
CA PRO A 44 -5.27 3.60 -20.15
C PRO A 44 -4.08 2.82 -19.56
N ASP A 45 -3.12 2.43 -20.42
CA ASP A 45 -1.87 1.77 -20.07
C ASP A 45 -1.02 2.56 -19.05
N LEU A 46 -1.12 3.88 -19.04
CA LEU A 46 -0.38 4.76 -18.15
C LEU A 46 -1.06 4.99 -16.79
N THR A 47 -2.27 4.47 -16.60
CA THR A 47 -3.06 4.65 -15.36
C THR A 47 -2.33 4.12 -14.13
N ILE A 48 -1.49 3.09 -14.26
CA ILE A 48 -0.67 2.54 -13.17
C ILE A 48 0.22 3.61 -12.52
N TYR A 49 0.88 4.46 -13.31
CA TYR A 49 1.72 5.55 -12.80
C TYR A 49 0.89 6.63 -12.10
N ALA A 50 -0.27 6.96 -12.69
CA ALA A 50 -1.19 7.93 -12.12
C ALA A 50 -1.73 7.47 -10.75
N VAL A 51 -2.17 6.21 -10.65
CA VAL A 51 -2.66 5.62 -9.40
C VAL A 51 -1.56 5.58 -8.35
N CYS A 52 -0.36 5.10 -8.70
CA CYS A 52 0.78 5.07 -7.76
C CYS A 52 1.10 6.46 -7.20
N GLY A 53 1.08 7.50 -8.02
CA GLY A 53 1.24 8.88 -7.56
C GLY A 53 0.09 9.35 -6.68
N ALA A 54 -1.16 9.05 -7.07
CA ALA A 54 -2.36 9.45 -6.36
C ALA A 54 -2.51 8.81 -4.96
N LEU A 55 -1.91 7.63 -4.72
CA LEU A 55 -1.85 6.99 -3.39
C LEU A 55 -1.18 7.88 -2.33
N THR A 56 -0.46 8.92 -2.73
CA THR A 56 0.01 9.98 -1.83
C THR A 56 -1.13 10.58 -1.01
N GLY A 57 -2.34 10.66 -1.57
CA GLY A 57 -3.54 11.15 -0.90
C GLY A 57 -3.99 10.35 0.33
N MET A 58 -3.60 9.08 0.46
CA MET A 58 -3.93 8.23 1.60
C MET A 58 -3.22 8.63 2.90
N TYR A 59 -2.14 9.40 2.80
CA TYR A 59 -1.36 9.84 3.96
C TYR A 59 -1.91 11.11 4.59
N GLY A 60 -1.69 11.27 5.91
CA GLY A 60 -2.15 12.44 6.64
C GLY A 60 -3.67 12.57 6.81
N ARG A 61 -4.39 11.46 6.75
CA ARG A 61 -5.85 11.33 6.73
C ARG A 61 -6.57 12.25 7.73
N ASN A 62 -6.19 12.18 8.99
CA ASN A 62 -6.82 12.90 10.11
C ASN A 62 -6.03 14.18 10.50
N GLU A 63 -5.04 14.57 9.72
CA GLU A 63 -4.24 15.75 10.01
C GLU A 63 -4.88 17.02 9.41
N ARG A 64 -4.63 18.17 10.06
CA ARG A 64 -5.00 19.48 9.49
C ARG A 64 -4.26 19.70 8.17
N HIS A 65 -4.82 20.49 7.26
CA HIS A 65 -4.31 20.73 5.90
C HIS A 65 -2.79 20.95 5.82
N GLN A 66 -2.21 21.75 6.70
CA GLN A 66 -0.77 22.08 6.71
C GLN A 66 0.11 20.89 7.13
N LEU A 67 -0.28 20.15 8.18
CA LEU A 67 0.44 18.95 8.62
C LEU A 67 0.26 17.82 7.59
N ARG A 68 -0.94 17.71 7.02
CA ARG A 68 -1.25 16.77 5.93
C ARG A 68 -0.38 17.01 4.72
N LEU A 69 -0.24 18.26 4.26
CA LEU A 69 0.63 18.61 3.14
C LEU A 69 2.05 18.10 3.37
N ARG A 70 2.61 18.36 4.55
CA ARG A 70 3.97 17.88 4.89
C ARG A 70 4.05 16.36 4.97
N HIS A 71 3.01 15.70 5.47
CA HIS A 71 2.94 14.24 5.53
C HIS A 71 2.87 13.64 4.13
N GLN A 72 2.03 14.19 3.28
CA GLN A 72 1.89 13.75 1.89
C GLN A 72 3.16 14.01 1.08
N LEU A 73 3.87 15.14 1.28
CA LEU A 73 5.18 15.37 0.66
C LEU A 73 6.21 14.31 1.07
N GLN A 74 6.23 13.94 2.36
CA GLN A 74 7.11 12.86 2.85
C GLN A 74 6.74 11.50 2.25
N ALA A 75 5.46 11.22 2.10
CA ALA A 75 4.98 10.00 1.46
C ALA A 75 5.25 9.98 -0.05
N ALA A 76 5.07 11.13 -0.72
CA ALA A 76 5.36 11.27 -2.15
C ALA A 76 6.81 10.90 -2.48
N LEU A 77 7.78 11.24 -1.62
CA LEU A 77 9.18 10.83 -1.82
C LEU A 77 9.31 9.30 -1.88
N VAL A 78 8.63 8.56 -1.01
CA VAL A 78 8.68 7.08 -1.02
C VAL A 78 7.98 6.52 -2.25
N LEU A 79 6.80 7.04 -2.59
CA LEU A 79 6.03 6.56 -3.74
C LEU A 79 6.74 6.85 -5.07
N LEU A 80 7.19 8.09 -5.27
CA LEU A 80 7.86 8.49 -6.51
C LEU A 80 9.22 7.79 -6.67
N SER A 81 9.97 7.59 -5.57
CA SER A 81 11.19 6.78 -5.64
C SER A 81 10.89 5.32 -5.98
N GLY A 82 9.80 4.74 -5.44
CA GLY A 82 9.34 3.41 -5.83
C GLY A 82 8.98 3.31 -7.32
N VAL A 83 8.18 4.25 -7.83
CA VAL A 83 7.85 4.34 -9.27
C VAL A 83 9.12 4.45 -10.11
N THR A 84 10.04 5.37 -9.75
CA THR A 84 11.28 5.59 -10.51
C THR A 84 12.14 4.32 -10.57
N VAL A 85 12.37 3.69 -9.42
CA VAL A 85 13.18 2.45 -9.37
C VAL A 85 12.49 1.32 -10.13
N GLY A 86 11.16 1.16 -9.97
CA GLY A 86 10.39 0.15 -10.70
C GLY A 86 10.46 0.33 -12.21
N VAL A 87 10.24 1.56 -12.70
CA VAL A 87 10.35 1.88 -14.14
C VAL A 87 11.76 1.63 -14.67
N MET A 88 12.82 1.97 -13.90
CA MET A 88 14.19 1.69 -14.29
C MET A 88 14.47 0.19 -14.42
N LEU A 89 13.95 -0.63 -13.50
CA LEU A 89 14.06 -2.09 -13.57
C LEU A 89 13.32 -2.63 -14.81
N SER A 90 12.12 -2.12 -15.12
CA SER A 90 11.34 -2.51 -16.30
C SER A 90 12.11 -2.22 -17.60
N ILE A 91 12.61 -1.00 -17.77
CA ILE A 91 13.36 -0.57 -18.97
C ILE A 91 14.67 -1.35 -19.12
N SER A 92 15.33 -1.62 -18.01
CA SER A 92 16.60 -2.38 -18.01
C SER A 92 16.42 -3.89 -18.16
N HIS A 93 15.16 -4.37 -18.28
CA HIS A 93 14.82 -5.79 -18.32
C HIS A 93 15.41 -6.60 -17.15
N LEU A 94 15.60 -5.95 -15.99
CA LEU A 94 16.14 -6.57 -14.79
C LEU A 94 15.00 -7.16 -13.97
N HIS A 95 14.68 -8.43 -14.25
CA HIS A 95 13.61 -9.18 -13.58
C HIS A 95 14.18 -10.26 -12.64
N GLY A 96 13.30 -11.02 -12.02
CA GLY A 96 13.66 -12.13 -11.15
C GLY A 96 14.48 -11.68 -9.94
N TRP A 97 15.70 -12.19 -9.79
CA TRP A 97 16.54 -11.93 -8.63
C TRP A 97 16.94 -10.45 -8.45
N TRP A 98 17.11 -9.71 -9.54
CA TRP A 98 17.40 -8.28 -9.46
C TRP A 98 16.23 -7.50 -8.83
N LEU A 99 15.00 -7.85 -9.21
CA LEU A 99 13.80 -7.27 -8.58
C LEU A 99 13.78 -7.58 -7.07
N VAL A 100 14.05 -8.83 -6.68
CA VAL A 100 14.09 -9.25 -5.28
C VAL A 100 15.10 -8.44 -4.47
N LEU A 101 16.35 -8.32 -4.98
CA LEU A 101 17.42 -7.59 -4.30
C LEU A 101 17.09 -6.10 -4.13
N VAL A 102 16.67 -5.45 -5.23
CA VAL A 102 16.36 -4.00 -5.22
C VAL A 102 15.15 -3.69 -4.36
N GLU A 103 14.10 -4.48 -4.46
CA GLU A 103 12.87 -4.24 -3.69
C GLU A 103 13.07 -4.54 -2.19
N ALA A 104 13.85 -5.57 -1.83
CA ALA A 104 14.23 -5.83 -0.44
C ALA A 104 15.09 -4.69 0.15
N ALA A 105 16.08 -4.19 -0.61
CA ALA A 105 16.88 -3.04 -0.20
C ALA A 105 16.02 -1.78 -0.04
N PHE A 106 15.12 -1.53 -0.99
CA PHE A 106 14.16 -0.42 -0.94
C PHE A 106 13.23 -0.53 0.28
N ALA A 107 12.74 -1.73 0.59
CA ALA A 107 11.90 -1.98 1.76
C ALA A 107 12.61 -1.65 3.06
N GLY A 108 13.89 -2.05 3.19
CA GLY A 108 14.72 -1.72 4.35
C GLY A 108 14.97 -0.21 4.49
N ALA A 109 15.40 0.45 3.43
CA ALA A 109 15.63 1.89 3.41
C ALA A 109 14.35 2.68 3.68
N GLY A 110 13.25 2.30 3.02
CA GLY A 110 11.92 2.87 3.21
C GLY A 110 11.38 2.69 4.63
N SER A 111 11.69 1.56 5.28
CA SER A 111 11.34 1.32 6.69
C SER A 111 12.05 2.32 7.61
N VAL A 112 13.35 2.52 7.46
CA VAL A 112 14.13 3.50 8.25
C VAL A 112 13.59 4.92 8.03
N TYR A 113 13.32 5.27 6.78
CA TYR A 113 12.73 6.58 6.45
C TYR A 113 11.35 6.75 7.09
N SER A 114 10.47 5.75 6.95
CA SER A 114 9.11 5.75 7.51
C SER A 114 9.12 5.91 9.03
N ASP A 115 10.03 5.22 9.73
CA ASP A 115 10.21 5.33 11.18
C ASP A 115 10.71 6.72 11.58
N ARG A 116 11.64 7.31 10.80
CA ARG A 116 12.18 8.64 11.05
C ARG A 116 11.12 9.73 10.92
N VAL A 117 10.31 9.69 9.86
CA VAL A 117 9.28 10.71 9.59
C VAL A 117 7.90 10.34 10.13
N ARG A 118 7.78 9.19 10.77
CA ARG A 118 6.53 8.67 11.37
C ARG A 118 5.39 8.63 10.36
N LEU A 119 5.60 7.95 9.23
CA LEU A 119 4.56 7.78 8.23
C LEU A 119 3.35 7.03 8.79
N LYS A 120 2.16 7.43 8.37
CA LYS A 120 0.90 6.75 8.64
C LYS A 120 0.06 6.72 7.34
N PRO A 121 -0.22 5.52 6.80
CA PRO A 121 0.05 4.15 7.31
C PRO A 121 1.53 3.85 7.56
N ASN A 122 1.80 3.00 8.59
CA ASN A 122 3.17 2.67 8.99
C ASN A 122 3.89 1.86 7.90
N GLY A 123 5.19 2.10 7.78
CA GLY A 123 6.05 1.36 6.87
C GLY A 123 5.99 1.83 5.40
N PRO A 124 6.85 1.26 4.54
CA PRO A 124 6.98 1.65 3.13
C PRO A 124 6.08 0.85 2.18
N PHE A 125 5.00 0.20 2.66
CA PHE A 125 4.16 -0.74 1.90
C PHE A 125 3.76 -0.20 0.51
N PHE A 126 3.24 1.02 0.43
CA PHE A 126 2.79 1.58 -0.87
C PHE A 126 3.96 1.90 -1.80
N GLY A 127 5.15 2.23 -1.26
CA GLY A 127 6.36 2.39 -2.06
C GLY A 127 6.86 1.06 -2.63
N ILE A 128 6.85 -0.01 -1.84
CA ILE A 128 7.16 -1.39 -2.26
C ILE A 128 6.17 -1.81 -3.36
N LEU A 129 4.86 -1.61 -3.13
CA LEU A 129 3.83 -1.91 -4.11
C LEU A 129 4.02 -1.14 -5.42
N ALA A 130 4.34 0.16 -5.35
CA ALA A 130 4.57 1.00 -6.52
C ALA A 130 5.81 0.55 -7.30
N LEU A 131 6.90 0.19 -6.61
CA LEU A 131 8.12 -0.33 -7.22
C LEU A 131 7.81 -1.64 -7.96
N GLY A 132 7.27 -2.64 -7.28
CA GLY A 132 6.98 -3.94 -7.87
C GLY A 132 5.99 -3.86 -9.02
N ALA A 133 4.91 -3.09 -8.88
CA ALA A 133 3.92 -2.88 -9.93
C ALA A 133 4.52 -2.23 -11.18
N CYS A 134 5.34 -1.18 -11.03
CA CYS A 134 5.99 -0.51 -12.17
C CYS A 134 7.13 -1.34 -12.78
N ALA A 135 7.77 -2.23 -12.01
CA ALA A 135 8.81 -3.12 -12.52
C ALA A 135 8.26 -4.29 -13.34
N SER A 136 7.02 -4.72 -13.07
CA SER A 136 6.40 -5.88 -13.71
C SER A 136 5.59 -5.54 -14.96
N VAL A 137 5.29 -4.26 -15.20
CA VAL A 137 4.57 -3.81 -16.40
C VAL A 137 5.59 -3.34 -17.44
N PRO A 138 5.48 -3.80 -18.72
CA PRO A 138 6.33 -3.29 -19.79
C PRO A 138 6.18 -1.78 -19.94
N THR A 139 7.29 -1.06 -19.87
CA THR A 139 7.26 0.40 -19.94
C THR A 139 7.20 0.85 -21.40
N ALA A 140 6.03 1.36 -21.83
CA ALA A 140 5.78 1.83 -23.20
C ALA A 140 6.15 3.31 -23.43
N VAL A 141 6.70 3.98 -22.42
CA VAL A 141 7.07 5.41 -22.47
C VAL A 141 8.45 5.63 -21.84
N PRO A 142 9.14 6.72 -22.19
CA PRO A 142 10.39 7.09 -21.51
C PRO A 142 10.18 7.23 -20.00
N TRP A 143 11.18 6.86 -19.22
CA TRP A 143 11.11 6.85 -17.75
C TRP A 143 10.65 8.18 -17.14
N TYR A 144 11.08 9.29 -17.73
CA TYR A 144 10.70 10.62 -17.26
C TYR A 144 9.21 10.93 -17.48
N VAL A 145 8.58 10.36 -18.52
CA VAL A 145 7.13 10.51 -18.74
C VAL A 145 6.34 9.76 -17.66
N ALA A 146 6.72 8.53 -17.37
CA ALA A 146 6.13 7.75 -16.28
C ALA A 146 6.24 8.49 -14.94
N LEU A 147 7.44 9.03 -14.63
CA LEU A 147 7.69 9.81 -13.43
C LEU A 147 6.89 11.12 -13.41
N LEU A 148 6.78 11.83 -14.53
CA LEU A 148 5.98 13.05 -14.64
C LEU A 148 4.50 12.80 -14.38
N ILE A 149 3.94 11.70 -14.92
CA ILE A 149 2.54 11.32 -14.67
C ILE A 149 2.33 11.03 -13.18
N ALA A 150 3.21 10.23 -12.56
CA ALA A 150 3.13 9.93 -11.15
C ALA A 150 3.30 11.20 -10.28
N ALA A 151 4.25 12.07 -10.63
CA ALA A 151 4.50 13.32 -9.90
C ALA A 151 3.33 14.31 -10.06
N ALA A 152 2.74 14.43 -11.25
CA ALA A 152 1.56 15.26 -11.48
C ALA A 152 0.35 14.76 -10.67
N SER A 153 0.14 13.43 -10.62
CA SER A 153 -0.93 12.82 -9.83
C SER A 153 -0.69 12.99 -8.33
N ALA A 154 0.55 12.86 -7.86
CA ALA A 154 0.92 13.15 -6.48
C ALA A 154 0.69 14.64 -6.15
N ALA A 155 1.11 15.57 -7.01
CA ALA A 155 0.87 17.01 -6.85
C ALA A 155 -0.62 17.33 -6.80
N PHE A 156 -1.42 16.70 -7.65
CA PHE A 156 -2.88 16.83 -7.61
C PHE A 156 -3.46 16.33 -6.29
N SER A 157 -2.97 15.19 -5.77
CA SER A 157 -3.37 14.67 -4.45
C SER A 157 -3.02 15.64 -3.31
N LEU A 158 -1.84 16.27 -3.37
CA LEU A 158 -1.44 17.31 -2.43
C LEU A 158 -2.38 18.51 -2.51
N PHE A 159 -2.73 18.94 -3.71
CA PHE A 159 -3.66 20.06 -3.95
C PHE A 159 -5.03 19.77 -3.33
N ILE A 160 -5.61 18.60 -3.60
CA ILE A 160 -6.88 18.15 -2.99
C ILE A 160 -6.75 18.05 -1.46
N GLY A 161 -5.64 17.49 -0.97
CA GLY A 161 -5.34 17.37 0.46
C GLY A 161 -5.23 18.73 1.16
N PHE A 162 -4.70 19.74 0.46
CA PHE A 162 -4.54 21.10 0.96
C PHE A 162 -5.82 21.94 0.87
N GLY A 163 -6.82 21.51 0.09
CA GLY A 163 -8.07 22.26 -0.15
C GLY A 163 -8.81 22.71 1.13
N GLY A 164 -8.59 22.05 2.27
CA GLY A 164 -9.10 22.52 3.57
C GLY A 164 -8.60 23.90 4.01
N TRP A 165 -7.49 24.39 3.47
CA TRP A 165 -6.98 25.74 3.68
C TRP A 165 -7.94 26.82 3.14
N ILE A 166 -8.62 26.55 2.03
CA ILE A 166 -9.56 27.48 1.39
C ILE A 166 -10.67 27.89 2.39
N ARG A 167 -11.11 26.96 3.23
CA ARG A 167 -12.16 27.20 4.24
C ARG A 167 -11.62 27.85 5.52
N GLY A 168 -10.43 27.45 5.97
CA GLY A 168 -9.89 27.86 7.27
C GLY A 168 -8.93 29.04 7.21
N ARG A 169 -8.30 29.31 6.08
CA ARG A 169 -7.28 30.35 5.81
C ARG A 169 -6.23 30.53 6.93
N THR A 170 -6.08 29.54 7.80
CA THR A 170 -5.18 29.58 8.95
C THR A 170 -3.87 28.92 8.60
N TRP A 171 -2.80 29.67 8.63
CA TRP A 171 -1.44 29.16 8.50
C TRP A 171 -0.70 29.37 9.82
N ASN A 172 -0.23 28.28 10.43
CA ASN A 172 0.60 28.31 11.61
C ASN A 172 2.05 27.97 11.25
N PRO A 173 2.97 28.95 11.20
CA PRO A 173 4.38 28.70 10.88
C PRO A 173 5.06 27.74 11.85
N GLY A 174 4.59 27.67 13.10
CA GLY A 174 5.12 26.78 14.14
C GLY A 174 4.63 25.33 14.03
N ALA A 175 3.58 25.06 13.23
CA ALA A 175 3.08 23.70 13.06
C ALA A 175 4.11 22.86 12.28
N ARG A 176 4.81 21.96 12.98
CA ARG A 176 5.79 21.05 12.41
C ARG A 176 5.41 19.61 12.73
N ARG A 177 5.60 18.70 11.77
CA ARG A 177 5.57 17.28 12.07
C ARG A 177 6.79 16.90 12.89
N THR A 178 6.57 16.16 13.95
CA THR A 178 7.67 15.61 14.75
C THR A 178 8.39 14.54 13.95
N THR A 179 9.67 14.73 13.71
CA THR A 179 10.57 13.68 13.19
C THR A 179 11.32 13.04 14.35
N SER A 180 11.55 11.75 14.28
CA SER A 180 12.33 11.03 15.28
C SER A 180 13.82 11.16 14.98
N ARG A 181 14.62 11.66 15.93
CA ARG A 181 16.07 11.46 15.84
C ARG A 181 16.38 10.02 16.19
N LEU A 182 16.87 9.26 15.20
CA LEU A 182 17.23 7.84 15.38
C LEU A 182 18.58 7.77 16.14
N GLN A 183 18.53 7.82 17.45
CA GLN A 183 19.71 7.72 18.32
C GLN A 183 19.49 6.61 19.37
N GLY A 184 20.57 6.00 19.84
CA GLY A 184 20.54 4.98 20.89
C GLY A 184 19.56 3.85 20.58
N GLN A 185 18.64 3.60 21.47
CA GLN A 185 17.63 2.53 21.34
C GLN A 185 16.70 2.70 20.13
N LEU A 186 16.36 3.93 19.73
CA LEU A 186 15.51 4.18 18.56
C LEU A 186 16.22 3.76 17.28
N ARG A 187 17.54 4.02 17.17
CA ARG A 187 18.36 3.56 16.03
C ARG A 187 18.37 2.04 15.95
N ARG A 188 18.57 1.36 17.11
CA ARG A 188 18.56 -0.11 17.17
C ARG A 188 17.19 -0.68 16.76
N LYS A 189 16.09 -0.10 17.26
CA LYS A 189 14.72 -0.52 16.87
C LYS A 189 14.49 -0.35 15.37
N ALA A 190 14.85 0.80 14.79
CA ALA A 190 14.73 1.05 13.36
C ALA A 190 15.60 0.09 12.54
N ALA A 191 16.82 -0.24 12.98
CA ALA A 191 17.67 -1.21 12.32
C ALA A 191 17.07 -2.62 12.33
N VAL A 192 16.53 -3.08 13.46
CA VAL A 192 15.83 -4.38 13.55
C VAL A 192 14.58 -4.38 12.66
N HIS A 193 13.83 -3.26 12.63
CA HIS A 193 12.66 -3.12 11.79
C HIS A 193 13.04 -3.19 10.29
N ALA A 194 14.08 -2.47 9.89
CA ALA A 194 14.62 -2.54 8.53
C ALA A 194 15.09 -3.96 8.15
N ALA A 195 15.81 -4.64 9.06
CA ALA A 195 16.24 -6.03 8.83
C ALA A 195 15.03 -6.97 8.63
N ARG A 196 13.95 -6.80 9.42
CA ARG A 196 12.70 -7.56 9.21
C ARG A 196 12.13 -7.32 7.80
N TYR A 197 12.09 -6.05 7.34
CA TYR A 197 11.60 -5.74 5.99
C TYR A 197 12.47 -6.37 4.92
N ILE A 198 13.80 -6.26 5.02
CA ILE A 198 14.73 -6.87 4.06
C ILE A 198 14.54 -8.39 3.99
N VAL A 199 14.50 -9.05 5.16
CA VAL A 199 14.37 -10.51 5.22
C VAL A 199 12.99 -10.97 4.75
N ALA A 200 11.90 -10.32 5.17
CA ALA A 200 10.56 -10.74 4.80
C ALA A 200 10.28 -10.53 3.31
N VAL A 201 10.62 -9.35 2.78
CA VAL A 201 10.44 -9.02 1.37
C VAL A 201 11.35 -9.87 0.49
N GLY A 202 12.65 -10.00 0.88
CA GLY A 202 13.61 -10.82 0.15
C GLY A 202 13.24 -12.31 0.13
N ALA A 203 12.85 -12.88 1.28
CA ALA A 203 12.44 -14.28 1.35
C ALA A 203 11.15 -14.56 0.56
N ALA A 204 10.14 -13.69 0.66
CA ALA A 204 8.91 -13.82 -0.11
C ALA A 204 9.18 -13.73 -1.63
N GLY A 205 10.02 -12.77 -2.04
CA GLY A 205 10.43 -12.64 -3.44
C GLY A 205 11.23 -13.83 -3.95
N ALA A 206 12.14 -14.36 -3.11
CA ALA A 206 12.91 -15.57 -3.46
C ALA A 206 11.99 -16.78 -3.68
N VAL A 207 10.99 -16.99 -2.81
CA VAL A 207 10.00 -18.05 -2.99
C VAL A 207 9.21 -17.81 -4.29
N GLY A 208 8.77 -16.59 -4.58
CA GLY A 208 8.06 -16.26 -5.82
C GLY A 208 8.90 -16.57 -7.07
N VAL A 209 10.18 -16.17 -7.10
CA VAL A 209 11.08 -16.46 -8.22
C VAL A 209 11.34 -17.96 -8.38
N LEU A 210 11.59 -18.68 -7.27
CA LEU A 210 11.85 -20.12 -7.29
C LEU A 210 10.63 -20.95 -7.68
N SER A 211 9.41 -20.45 -7.38
CA SER A 211 8.15 -21.09 -7.81
C SER A 211 7.80 -20.81 -9.27
N GLY A 212 8.57 -19.99 -9.97
CA GLY A 212 8.29 -19.62 -11.37
C GLY A 212 7.11 -18.65 -11.53
N SER A 213 6.73 -17.93 -10.47
CA SER A 213 5.66 -16.94 -10.54
C SER A 213 6.01 -15.79 -11.50
N GLY A 214 5.04 -15.36 -12.30
CA GLY A 214 5.16 -14.19 -13.15
C GLY A 214 5.14 -12.86 -12.38
N HIS A 215 4.64 -12.87 -11.11
CA HIS A 215 4.42 -11.66 -10.31
C HIS A 215 4.98 -11.75 -8.88
N PRO A 216 6.28 -12.07 -8.67
CA PRO A 216 6.87 -12.25 -7.33
C PRO A 216 6.73 -11.02 -6.43
N HIS A 217 6.63 -9.83 -7.01
CA HIS A 217 6.42 -8.57 -6.29
C HIS A 217 5.12 -8.55 -5.46
N TRP A 218 4.13 -9.36 -5.81
CA TRP A 218 2.91 -9.46 -5.00
C TRP A 218 3.13 -10.16 -3.67
N ALA A 219 3.97 -11.21 -3.64
CA ALA A 219 4.39 -11.83 -2.38
C ALA A 219 5.23 -10.87 -1.54
N MET A 220 6.14 -10.13 -2.19
CA MET A 220 7.01 -9.16 -1.54
C MET A 220 6.19 -8.05 -0.88
N ALA A 221 5.22 -7.47 -1.60
CA ALA A 221 4.29 -6.49 -1.03
C ALA A 221 3.42 -7.08 0.09
N ALA A 222 2.94 -8.33 -0.04
CA ALA A 222 2.13 -8.98 0.99
C ALA A 222 2.94 -9.26 2.26
N ALA A 223 4.23 -9.60 2.15
CA ALA A 223 5.14 -9.82 3.27
C ALA A 223 5.40 -8.54 4.09
N ALA A 224 5.33 -7.38 3.46
CA ALA A 224 5.51 -6.09 4.14
C ALA A 224 4.34 -5.74 5.08
N VAL A 225 3.15 -6.30 4.89
CA VAL A 225 1.92 -5.93 5.63
C VAL A 225 1.97 -6.28 7.11
N PRO A 226 2.34 -7.50 7.54
CA PRO A 226 2.45 -7.85 8.96
C PRO A 226 3.46 -6.98 9.70
N LEU A 227 4.52 -6.53 9.02
CA LEU A 227 5.60 -5.73 9.61
C LEU A 227 5.15 -4.32 10.03
N ALA A 228 4.06 -3.81 9.48
CA ALA A 228 3.48 -2.53 9.85
C ALA A 228 2.66 -2.58 11.16
N GLY A 229 2.50 -3.76 11.78
CA GLY A 229 1.85 -3.93 13.07
C GLY A 229 2.69 -3.34 14.21
N ALA A 230 2.02 -2.76 15.22
CA ALA A 230 2.69 -2.17 16.38
C ALA A 230 3.24 -3.24 17.32
N ASP A 231 2.58 -4.38 17.40
CA ASP A 231 2.89 -5.54 18.25
C ASP A 231 2.62 -6.85 17.51
N LEU A 232 2.97 -7.98 18.13
CA LEU A 232 2.79 -9.29 17.52
C LEU A 232 1.32 -9.62 17.21
N PRO A 233 0.34 -9.41 18.10
CA PRO A 233 -1.06 -9.64 17.76
C PRO A 233 -1.54 -8.81 16.58
N SER A 234 -1.24 -7.51 16.53
CA SER A 234 -1.65 -6.65 15.42
C SER A 234 -0.97 -7.03 14.09
N SER A 235 0.29 -7.50 14.15
CA SER A 235 1.01 -8.01 12.98
C SER A 235 0.35 -9.26 12.41
N VAL A 236 0.00 -10.22 13.28
CA VAL A 236 -0.70 -11.45 12.87
C VAL A 236 -2.10 -11.13 12.33
N HIS A 237 -2.86 -10.27 13.01
CA HIS A 237 -4.18 -9.83 12.54
C HIS A 237 -4.11 -9.16 11.16
N ARG A 238 -3.12 -8.30 10.91
CA ARG A 238 -2.91 -7.70 9.58
C ARG A 238 -2.60 -8.74 8.51
N GLY A 239 -1.78 -9.74 8.82
CA GLY A 239 -1.49 -10.84 7.90
C GLY A 239 -2.73 -11.67 7.57
N ILE A 240 -3.52 -12.05 8.57
CA ILE A 240 -4.78 -12.79 8.40
C ILE A 240 -5.79 -11.96 7.57
N HIS A 241 -5.99 -10.70 7.93
CA HIS A 241 -6.87 -9.81 7.17
C HIS A 241 -6.39 -9.60 5.73
N ARG A 242 -5.07 -9.59 5.49
CA ARG A 242 -4.50 -9.53 4.14
C ARG A 242 -4.89 -10.76 3.33
N ILE A 243 -4.75 -11.96 3.89
CA ILE A 243 -5.10 -13.22 3.23
C ILE A 243 -6.61 -13.24 2.93
N ILE A 244 -7.44 -13.15 3.97
CA ILE A 244 -8.90 -13.27 3.84
C ILE A 244 -9.44 -12.18 2.91
N GLY A 245 -9.02 -10.93 3.12
CA GLY A 245 -9.47 -9.80 2.31
C GLY A 245 -9.06 -9.93 0.84
N THR A 246 -7.85 -10.42 0.57
CA THR A 246 -7.43 -10.69 -0.81
C THR A 246 -8.24 -11.81 -1.43
N LEU A 247 -8.42 -12.95 -0.75
CA LEU A 247 -9.19 -14.08 -1.30
C LEU A 247 -10.65 -13.68 -1.62
N LEU A 248 -11.30 -12.93 -0.74
CA LEU A 248 -12.64 -12.39 -1.01
C LEU A 248 -12.63 -11.37 -2.15
N GLY A 249 -11.60 -10.51 -2.23
CA GLY A 249 -11.43 -9.57 -3.32
C GLY A 249 -11.19 -10.26 -4.67
N LEU A 250 -10.52 -11.43 -4.68
CA LEU A 250 -10.34 -12.24 -5.89
C LEU A 250 -11.67 -12.77 -6.43
N VAL A 251 -12.63 -13.09 -5.57
CA VAL A 251 -13.98 -13.46 -6.03
C VAL A 251 -14.62 -12.30 -6.79
N ILE A 252 -14.47 -11.07 -6.31
CA ILE A 252 -14.98 -9.89 -7.02
C ILE A 252 -14.27 -9.73 -8.37
N VAL A 253 -12.95 -9.88 -8.41
CA VAL A 253 -12.17 -9.80 -9.66
C VAL A 253 -12.60 -10.89 -10.64
N ALA A 254 -12.83 -12.11 -10.15
CA ALA A 254 -13.32 -13.22 -10.97
C ALA A 254 -14.68 -12.89 -11.61
N VAL A 255 -15.61 -12.32 -10.86
CA VAL A 255 -16.93 -11.91 -11.36
C VAL A 255 -16.80 -10.80 -12.44
N VAL A 256 -15.80 -9.93 -12.32
CA VAL A 256 -15.59 -8.82 -13.26
C VAL A 256 -14.84 -9.28 -14.52
N LEU A 257 -13.76 -10.06 -14.37
CA LEU A 257 -12.85 -10.36 -15.47
C LEU A 257 -13.15 -11.68 -16.20
N LEU A 258 -13.65 -12.73 -15.51
CA LEU A 258 -13.85 -14.05 -16.15
C LEU A 258 -14.95 -14.05 -17.23
N PRO A 259 -16.11 -13.38 -17.02
CA PRO A 259 -17.11 -13.27 -18.09
C PRO A 259 -16.68 -12.33 -19.23
N GLY A 260 -15.56 -11.62 -19.02
CA GLY A 260 -15.12 -10.52 -19.88
C GLY A 260 -15.86 -9.22 -19.57
N PRO A 261 -15.17 -8.06 -19.62
CA PRO A 261 -15.79 -6.76 -19.38
C PRO A 261 -16.97 -6.47 -20.32
N ALA A 262 -16.91 -6.99 -21.54
CA ALA A 262 -17.99 -6.88 -22.54
C ALA A 262 -19.29 -7.57 -22.11
N ALA A 263 -19.22 -8.65 -21.30
CA ALA A 263 -20.40 -9.34 -20.79
C ALA A 263 -21.18 -8.51 -19.76
N LEU A 264 -20.49 -7.60 -19.05
CA LEU A 264 -21.11 -6.67 -18.12
C LEU A 264 -21.77 -5.47 -18.82
N LEU A 265 -21.47 -5.27 -20.13
CA LEU A 265 -21.87 -4.08 -20.87
C LEU A 265 -22.29 -4.37 -22.31
N PRO A 266 -23.35 -5.17 -22.54
CA PRO A 266 -23.92 -5.33 -23.88
C PRO A 266 -24.40 -3.99 -24.47
N LEU A 267 -24.56 -2.95 -23.62
CA LEU A 267 -25.07 -1.62 -24.00
C LEU A 267 -23.97 -0.66 -24.48
N PHE A 268 -22.67 -0.95 -24.22
CA PHE A 268 -21.56 -0.03 -24.54
C PHE A 268 -20.35 -0.76 -25.13
N PRO A 269 -20.42 -1.26 -26.37
CA PRO A 269 -19.27 -1.88 -27.05
C PRO A 269 -18.07 -0.93 -27.07
N GLY A 270 -16.88 -1.40 -26.71
CA GLY A 270 -15.66 -0.58 -26.67
C GLY A 270 -15.45 0.27 -25.42
N ALA A 271 -16.35 0.20 -24.42
CA ALA A 271 -16.21 0.94 -23.16
C ALA A 271 -15.51 0.16 -22.05
N GLU A 272 -14.88 -0.99 -22.37
CA GLU A 272 -14.26 -1.89 -21.38
C GLU A 272 -13.26 -1.18 -20.46
N ALA A 273 -12.33 -0.43 -21.04
CA ALA A 273 -11.34 0.30 -20.27
C ALA A 273 -11.99 1.37 -19.36
N ALA A 274 -13.07 2.03 -19.82
CA ALA A 274 -13.80 3.01 -19.04
C ALA A 274 -14.47 2.35 -17.83
N VAL A 275 -15.08 1.19 -18.00
CA VAL A 275 -15.71 0.44 -16.90
C VAL A 275 -14.69 0.01 -15.88
N LEU A 276 -13.59 -0.58 -16.33
CA LEU A 276 -12.52 -1.00 -15.42
C LEU A 276 -11.94 0.20 -14.65
N ALA A 277 -11.75 1.34 -15.31
CA ALA A 277 -11.30 2.57 -14.66
C ALA A 277 -12.30 3.08 -13.62
N VAL A 278 -13.60 3.07 -13.92
CA VAL A 278 -14.66 3.45 -12.96
C VAL A 278 -14.68 2.49 -11.78
N LEU A 279 -14.58 1.19 -12.02
CA LEU A 279 -14.51 0.19 -10.94
C LEU A 279 -13.28 0.41 -10.05
N VAL A 280 -12.11 0.72 -10.61
CA VAL A 280 -10.91 1.09 -9.84
C VAL A 280 -11.21 2.27 -8.92
N ILE A 281 -11.88 3.31 -9.41
CA ILE A 281 -12.24 4.50 -8.62
C ILE A 281 -13.19 4.13 -7.47
N VAL A 282 -14.24 3.37 -7.76
CA VAL A 282 -15.24 2.93 -6.77
C VAL A 282 -14.59 2.06 -5.69
N PHE A 283 -13.78 1.08 -6.10
CA PHE A 283 -13.06 0.22 -5.16
C PHE A 283 -12.00 0.98 -4.37
N GLN A 284 -11.36 1.99 -4.96
CA GLN A 284 -10.42 2.84 -4.22
C GLN A 284 -11.13 3.68 -3.16
N PHE A 285 -12.30 4.22 -3.48
CA PHE A 285 -13.15 4.92 -2.49
C PHE A 285 -13.52 4.00 -1.33
N THR A 286 -13.99 2.78 -1.64
CA THR A 286 -14.40 1.79 -0.65
C THR A 286 -13.20 1.32 0.20
N THR A 287 -12.05 1.10 -0.43
CA THR A 287 -10.79 0.78 0.26
C THR A 287 -10.47 1.82 1.32
N GLU A 288 -10.52 3.09 0.93
CA GLU A 288 -10.18 4.18 1.83
C GLU A 288 -11.23 4.35 2.94
N LEU A 289 -12.49 4.10 2.65
CA LEU A 289 -13.55 4.16 3.64
C LEU A 289 -13.33 3.18 4.80
N PHE A 290 -12.81 1.98 4.49
CA PHE A 290 -12.60 0.93 5.48
C PHE A 290 -11.16 0.84 6.01
N MET A 291 -10.17 1.52 5.42
CA MET A 291 -8.75 1.34 5.74
C MET A 291 -8.42 1.50 7.24
N THR A 292 -9.11 2.39 7.95
CA THR A 292 -8.90 2.62 9.39
C THR A 292 -9.90 1.87 10.27
N ARG A 293 -11.04 1.47 9.72
CA ARG A 293 -12.14 0.84 10.47
C ARG A 293 -12.03 -0.68 10.51
N HIS A 294 -11.66 -1.27 9.38
CA HIS A 294 -11.51 -2.73 9.26
C HIS A 294 -10.59 -3.08 8.10
N TYR A 295 -9.34 -3.38 8.42
CA TYR A 295 -8.30 -3.62 7.41
C TYR A 295 -8.66 -4.75 6.42
N GLY A 296 -9.32 -5.82 6.87
CA GLY A 296 -9.77 -6.90 6.00
C GLY A 296 -10.77 -6.44 4.93
N LEU A 297 -11.78 -5.65 5.29
CA LEU A 297 -12.73 -5.08 4.33
C LEU A 297 -12.05 -4.12 3.35
N ALA A 298 -11.09 -3.33 3.83
CA ALA A 298 -10.27 -2.51 2.94
C ALA A 298 -9.53 -3.37 1.91
N MET A 299 -9.01 -4.54 2.31
CA MET A 299 -8.29 -5.44 1.40
C MET A 299 -9.21 -6.14 0.40
N VAL A 300 -10.48 -6.40 0.74
CA VAL A 300 -11.49 -6.90 -0.21
C VAL A 300 -11.65 -5.93 -1.39
N SER A 301 -11.67 -4.64 -1.11
CA SER A 301 -11.79 -3.60 -2.15
C SER A 301 -10.45 -3.26 -2.81
N PHE A 302 -9.34 -3.30 -2.07
CA PHE A 302 -8.02 -2.94 -2.61
C PHE A 302 -7.47 -3.98 -3.60
N THR A 303 -7.85 -5.25 -3.45
CA THR A 303 -7.46 -6.31 -4.39
C THR A 303 -7.98 -6.06 -5.81
N PRO A 304 -9.27 -5.77 -6.03
CA PRO A 304 -9.75 -5.33 -7.34
C PRO A 304 -9.02 -4.10 -7.87
N VAL A 305 -8.73 -3.08 -7.04
CA VAL A 305 -7.98 -1.89 -7.51
C VAL A 305 -6.67 -2.31 -8.17
N ILE A 306 -5.88 -3.15 -7.49
CA ILE A 306 -4.57 -3.57 -7.98
C ILE A 306 -4.70 -4.38 -9.27
N LEU A 307 -5.58 -5.40 -9.29
CA LEU A 307 -5.68 -6.34 -10.40
C LEU A 307 -6.31 -5.70 -11.65
N LEU A 308 -7.36 -4.91 -11.48
CA LEU A 308 -7.98 -4.19 -12.61
C LEU A 308 -7.02 -3.15 -13.20
N MET A 309 -6.26 -2.44 -12.35
CA MET A 309 -5.22 -1.52 -12.80
C MET A 309 -4.09 -2.25 -13.53
N THR A 310 -3.64 -3.41 -13.04
CA THR A 310 -2.63 -4.24 -13.71
C THR A 310 -3.14 -4.73 -15.06
N HIS A 311 -4.38 -5.21 -15.11
CA HIS A 311 -5.02 -5.66 -16.36
C HIS A 311 -5.20 -4.51 -17.38
N LEU A 312 -5.53 -3.30 -16.93
CA LEU A 312 -5.57 -2.10 -17.79
C LEU A 312 -4.19 -1.74 -18.36
N ALA A 313 -3.14 -1.88 -17.54
CA ALA A 313 -1.78 -1.54 -17.96
C ALA A 313 -1.16 -2.60 -18.87
N ALA A 314 -1.42 -3.88 -18.60
CA ALA A 314 -0.92 -5.02 -19.36
C ALA A 314 -1.97 -6.14 -19.34
N PRO A 315 -2.87 -6.19 -20.35
CA PRO A 315 -3.88 -7.23 -20.43
C PRO A 315 -3.26 -8.63 -20.40
N SER A 316 -3.73 -9.47 -19.50
CA SER A 316 -3.25 -10.84 -19.28
C SER A 316 -4.42 -11.77 -19.03
N ASP A 317 -4.18 -13.10 -19.07
CA ASP A 317 -5.20 -14.10 -18.76
C ASP A 317 -5.73 -13.89 -17.32
N PRO A 318 -7.03 -13.61 -17.14
CA PRO A 318 -7.61 -13.38 -15.83
C PRO A 318 -7.47 -14.57 -14.88
N THR A 319 -7.49 -15.81 -15.39
CA THR A 319 -7.40 -17.02 -14.56
C THR A 319 -6.01 -17.13 -13.93
N VAL A 320 -4.97 -16.89 -14.72
CA VAL A 320 -3.57 -16.86 -14.25
C VAL A 320 -3.37 -15.73 -13.25
N LEU A 321 -3.83 -14.51 -13.60
CA LEU A 321 -3.72 -13.33 -12.75
C LEU A 321 -4.34 -13.55 -11.36
N ILE A 322 -5.55 -14.14 -11.31
CA ILE A 322 -6.28 -14.44 -10.08
C ILE A 322 -5.55 -15.50 -9.25
N ALA A 323 -5.12 -16.59 -9.90
CA ALA A 323 -4.45 -17.71 -9.23
C ALA A 323 -3.11 -17.26 -8.62
N GLU A 324 -2.25 -16.61 -9.41
CA GLU A 324 -0.97 -16.09 -8.93
C GLU A 324 -1.16 -15.11 -7.78
N ARG A 325 -2.11 -14.17 -7.87
CA ARG A 325 -2.38 -13.23 -6.79
C ARG A 325 -2.78 -13.91 -5.49
N GLY A 326 -3.57 -14.99 -5.56
CA GLY A 326 -3.96 -15.77 -4.40
C GLY A 326 -2.76 -16.42 -3.73
N VAL A 327 -1.98 -17.16 -4.50
CA VAL A 327 -0.78 -17.87 -4.03
C VAL A 327 0.25 -16.90 -3.47
N GLU A 328 0.59 -15.85 -4.23
CA GLU A 328 1.59 -14.86 -3.83
C GLU A 328 1.19 -14.12 -2.54
N THR A 329 -0.10 -13.83 -2.36
CA THR A 329 -0.57 -13.23 -1.11
C THR A 329 -0.41 -14.17 0.07
N LEU A 330 -0.71 -15.47 -0.09
CA LEU A 330 -0.51 -16.47 0.96
C LEU A 330 0.97 -16.57 1.32
N VAL A 331 1.84 -16.80 0.33
CA VAL A 331 3.29 -16.89 0.51
C VAL A 331 3.83 -15.65 1.24
N GLY A 332 3.50 -14.46 0.75
CA GLY A 332 3.99 -13.23 1.32
C GLY A 332 3.50 -13.00 2.76
N ALA A 333 2.20 -13.12 3.01
CA ALA A 333 1.65 -12.87 4.34
C ALA A 333 2.18 -13.86 5.38
N VAL A 334 2.30 -15.15 5.02
CA VAL A 334 2.88 -16.18 5.90
C VAL A 334 4.35 -15.87 6.17
N THR A 335 5.14 -15.57 5.13
CA THR A 335 6.57 -15.17 5.29
C THR A 335 6.70 -13.96 6.21
N GLY A 336 5.89 -12.92 6.01
CA GLY A 336 5.91 -11.73 6.86
C GLY A 336 5.58 -12.03 8.32
N ILE A 337 4.56 -12.86 8.58
CA ILE A 337 4.21 -13.30 9.94
C ILE A 337 5.38 -14.09 10.57
N LEU A 338 5.95 -15.05 9.83
CA LEU A 338 7.08 -15.84 10.33
C LEU A 338 8.27 -14.96 10.71
N VAL A 339 8.63 -13.99 9.88
CA VAL A 339 9.73 -13.06 10.17
C VAL A 339 9.44 -12.23 11.43
N VAL A 340 8.20 -11.75 11.63
CA VAL A 340 7.83 -11.02 12.86
C VAL A 340 7.94 -11.91 14.10
N VAL A 341 7.58 -13.19 13.99
CA VAL A 341 7.67 -14.17 15.09
C VAL A 341 9.11 -14.54 15.41
N LEU A 342 9.93 -14.79 14.38
CA LEU A 342 11.31 -15.26 14.54
C LEU A 342 12.27 -14.15 14.96
N ILE A 343 12.16 -12.97 14.37
CA ILE A 343 13.02 -11.83 14.66
C ILE A 343 12.33 -10.94 15.72
N ARG A 344 12.26 -11.40 16.97
CA ARG A 344 11.67 -10.60 18.04
C ARG A 344 12.66 -9.54 18.54
N SER A 345 12.22 -8.28 18.67
CA SER A 345 12.92 -7.31 19.49
C SER A 345 12.75 -7.73 20.95
N ARG A 346 13.86 -7.99 21.66
CA ARG A 346 13.82 -8.32 23.10
C ARG A 346 13.13 -7.17 23.84
N PRO A 347 12.15 -7.46 24.73
CA PRO A 347 11.58 -6.45 25.61
C PRO A 347 12.71 -5.81 26.42
N ASN A 348 12.66 -4.49 26.61
CA ASN A 348 13.62 -3.81 27.47
C ASN A 348 13.30 -4.16 28.93
N PRO A 349 14.14 -4.88 29.67
CA PRO A 349 13.89 -5.20 31.08
C PRO A 349 13.83 -3.95 31.99
N ALA A 350 14.32 -2.79 31.52
CA ALA A 350 14.28 -1.53 32.25
C ALA A 350 12.95 -0.77 32.20
N ALA A 351 11.94 -1.27 31.48
CA ALA A 351 10.62 -0.64 31.37
C ALA A 351 9.55 -1.24 32.30
N VAL A 352 9.93 -2.10 33.22
CA VAL A 352 9.05 -2.53 34.34
C VAL A 352 9.00 -1.36 35.31
N PRO A 353 7.86 -0.66 35.50
CA PRO A 353 7.73 0.32 36.56
C PRO A 353 8.02 -0.44 37.89
N SER A 354 9.04 -0.02 38.60
CA SER A 354 9.30 -0.55 39.95
C SER A 354 8.03 -0.33 40.77
N ALA A 355 7.42 -1.39 41.23
CA ALA A 355 6.20 -1.39 42.05
C ALA A 355 6.36 -0.63 43.41
N SER A 356 7.46 0.10 43.58
CA SER A 356 7.79 0.84 44.81
C SER A 356 7.29 2.29 44.84
N SER A 357 6.74 2.85 43.71
CA SER A 357 6.23 4.24 43.75
C SER A 357 4.71 4.34 44.03
N ALA A 358 3.98 3.23 44.03
CA ALA A 358 2.54 3.23 44.31
C ALA A 358 2.19 3.10 45.80
N ALA A 359 3.17 3.02 46.71
CA ALA A 359 2.94 2.91 48.14
C ALA A 359 3.21 4.22 48.92
N ARG A 360 3.40 5.34 48.23
CA ARG A 360 3.61 6.66 48.87
C ARG A 360 2.82 7.76 48.13
N GLN A 361 1.52 7.58 48.05
CA GLN A 361 0.58 8.68 47.87
C GLN A 361 -0.75 8.31 48.57
#